data_379466d2958b46f0ba6471db1db67910
#
_entry.id   379466d2958b46f0ba6471db1db67910
#
_cell.length_a   1.000
_cell.length_b   1.000
_cell.length_c   1.000
_cell.angle_alpha   90.00
_cell.angle_beta   90.00
_cell.angle_gamma   90.00
#
_symmetry.space_group_name_H-M   'P 1'
#
loop_
_entity.id
_entity.type
_entity.pdbx_description
1 polymer ?
#
loop_
_entity_poly.entity_id
_entity_poly.type
_entity_poly.pdbx_seq_one_letter_code
_entity_poly.pdbx_strand_id
1 'polypeptide(L)'
;SIYDDENMKLYLPGGQADTAKLYNSLAKMFEYYTKCDEVEQAKVQSGELKKPKLRKKLAKTLATVRPQLTNAGSDAYNAGNYANALKFFGLYVDAPQNPLFADEDAVKNDTLTPLIANYAALAANSLKDNAAVIKYATIGKEHKEEGYRSLMCLAEAYGKGETPDSAKW
;
A
#
# COMPACT_ATOMS: atom_id res chain seq x y z
N SER A 1 -1.92 -18.39 11.50
CA SER A 1 -1.50 -18.23 10.06
C SER A 1 0.01 -18.02 9.98
N ILE A 2 0.59 -18.15 8.78
CA ILE A 2 2.03 -17.87 8.57
C ILE A 2 2.39 -16.47 9.09
N TYR A 3 1.54 -15.49 8.83
CA TYR A 3 1.70 -14.14 9.34
C TYR A 3 1.70 -14.10 10.88
N ASP A 4 0.71 -14.70 11.52
CA ASP A 4 0.60 -14.69 12.99
C ASP A 4 1.78 -15.40 13.63
N ASP A 5 2.22 -16.53 13.05
CA ASP A 5 3.32 -17.33 13.56
C ASP A 5 4.65 -16.54 13.50
N GLU A 6 4.95 -15.88 12.39
CA GLU A 6 6.15 -15.04 12.26
C GLU A 6 6.05 -13.75 13.08
N ASN A 7 4.87 -13.12 13.11
CA ASN A 7 4.64 -11.90 13.89
C ASN A 7 4.81 -12.16 15.39
N MET A 8 4.34 -13.32 15.89
CA MET A 8 4.51 -13.69 17.29
C MET A 8 5.99 -13.81 17.69
N LYS A 9 6.86 -14.31 16.80
CA LYS A 9 8.29 -14.44 17.06
C LYS A 9 8.98 -13.10 17.31
N LEU A 10 8.45 -11.98 16.80
CA LEU A 10 9.00 -10.65 17.07
C LEU A 10 8.91 -10.25 18.55
N TYR A 11 7.97 -10.82 19.29
CA TYR A 11 7.67 -10.47 20.68
C TYR A 11 8.13 -11.53 21.69
N LEU A 12 8.62 -12.68 21.22
CA LEU A 12 9.12 -13.74 22.10
C LEU A 12 10.61 -13.49 22.43
N PRO A 13 11.01 -13.69 23.71
CA PRO A 13 12.43 -13.67 24.08
C PRO A 13 13.22 -14.71 23.27
N GLY A 14 14.24 -14.25 22.53
CA GLY A 14 15.04 -15.12 21.66
C GLY A 14 14.34 -15.57 20.37
N GLY A 15 13.16 -15.05 20.08
CA GLY A 15 12.44 -15.33 18.84
C GLY A 15 13.18 -14.74 17.63
N GLN A 16 13.34 -15.55 16.58
CA GLN A 16 13.89 -15.13 15.30
C GLN A 16 12.77 -15.19 14.26
N ALA A 17 12.17 -14.03 13.96
CA ALA A 17 11.18 -13.93 12.91
C ALA A 17 11.87 -13.93 11.54
N ASP A 18 11.32 -14.69 10.60
CA ASP A 18 11.65 -14.58 9.18
C ASP A 18 10.88 -13.39 8.61
N THR A 19 11.53 -12.22 8.54
CA THR A 19 10.91 -10.97 8.08
C THR A 19 10.45 -11.06 6.63
N ALA A 20 11.18 -11.80 5.77
CA ALA A 20 10.76 -12.01 4.38
C ALA A 20 9.45 -12.80 4.32
N LYS A 21 9.32 -13.84 5.13
CA LYS A 21 8.10 -14.64 5.25
C LYS A 21 6.95 -13.83 5.83
N LEU A 22 7.22 -13.04 6.88
CA LEU A 22 6.25 -12.15 7.50
C LEU A 22 5.67 -11.16 6.47
N TYR A 23 6.53 -10.41 5.78
CA TYR A 23 6.11 -9.37 4.84
C TYR A 23 5.43 -9.94 3.59
N ASN A 24 5.92 -11.08 3.07
CA ASN A 24 5.26 -11.75 1.97
C ASN A 24 3.87 -12.27 2.35
N SER A 25 3.70 -12.80 3.55
CA SER A 25 2.39 -13.25 4.04
C SER A 25 1.44 -12.09 4.28
N LEU A 26 1.95 -10.96 4.77
CA LEU A 26 1.18 -9.72 4.92
C LEU A 26 0.64 -9.22 3.56
N ALA A 27 1.49 -9.15 2.52
CA ALA A 27 1.04 -8.76 1.18
C ALA A 27 -0.02 -9.71 0.62
N LYS A 28 0.16 -11.02 0.81
CA LYS A 28 -0.83 -12.03 0.40
C LYS A 28 -2.15 -11.91 1.16
N MET A 29 -2.12 -11.51 2.44
CA MET A 29 -3.37 -11.23 3.17
C MET A 29 -4.15 -10.10 2.51
N PHE A 30 -3.50 -8.99 2.14
CA PHE A 30 -4.16 -7.90 1.42
C PHE A 30 -4.76 -8.39 0.09
N GLU A 31 -3.98 -9.10 -0.72
CA GLU A 31 -4.41 -9.64 -2.01
C GLU A 31 -5.63 -10.57 -1.85
N TYR A 32 -5.53 -11.59 -0.99
CA TYR A 32 -6.58 -12.59 -0.86
C TYR A 32 -7.84 -12.06 -0.16
N TYR A 33 -7.70 -11.18 0.83
CA TYR A 33 -8.87 -10.63 1.53
C TYR A 33 -9.62 -9.65 0.64
N THR A 34 -8.91 -8.83 -0.14
CA THR A 34 -9.55 -7.98 -1.16
C THR A 34 -10.28 -8.84 -2.18
N LYS A 35 -9.63 -9.90 -2.67
CA LYS A 35 -10.26 -10.82 -3.62
C LYS A 35 -11.48 -11.56 -3.04
N CYS A 36 -11.40 -11.95 -1.78
CA CYS A 36 -12.54 -12.55 -1.06
C CYS A 36 -13.74 -11.59 -1.00
N ASP A 37 -13.49 -10.32 -0.69
CA ASP A 37 -14.54 -9.30 -0.65
C ASP A 37 -15.15 -9.07 -2.04
N GLU A 38 -14.34 -8.97 -3.10
CA GLU A 38 -14.81 -8.82 -4.48
C GLU A 38 -15.75 -9.96 -4.87
N VAL A 39 -15.36 -11.21 -4.58
CA VAL A 39 -16.19 -12.39 -4.86
C VAL A 39 -17.49 -12.35 -4.06
N GLU A 40 -17.43 -11.97 -2.78
CA GLU A 40 -18.64 -11.88 -1.94
C GLU A 40 -19.58 -10.77 -2.44
N GLN A 41 -19.04 -9.61 -2.86
CA GLN A 41 -19.83 -8.53 -3.45
C GLN A 41 -20.50 -8.97 -4.78
N ALA A 42 -19.78 -9.68 -5.63
CA ALA A 42 -20.36 -10.22 -6.87
C ALA A 42 -21.54 -11.16 -6.58
N LYS A 43 -21.45 -11.99 -5.54
CA LYS A 43 -22.55 -12.86 -5.09
C LYS A 43 -23.73 -12.09 -4.51
N VAL A 44 -23.50 -10.96 -3.87
CA VAL A 44 -24.58 -10.07 -3.42
C VAL A 44 -25.28 -9.43 -4.62
N GLN A 45 -24.50 -8.96 -5.59
CA GLN A 45 -25.04 -8.36 -6.82
C GLN A 45 -25.85 -9.36 -7.67
N SER A 46 -25.43 -10.63 -7.72
CA SER A 46 -26.16 -11.68 -8.43
C SER A 46 -27.39 -12.20 -7.67
N GLY A 47 -27.59 -11.79 -6.42
CA GLY A 47 -28.68 -12.25 -5.57
C GLY A 47 -28.43 -13.60 -4.87
N GLU A 48 -27.25 -14.21 -5.04
CA GLU A 48 -26.89 -15.44 -4.33
C GLU A 48 -26.74 -15.23 -2.83
N LEU A 49 -26.31 -14.02 -2.42
CA LEU A 49 -26.21 -13.61 -1.04
C LEU A 49 -27.08 -12.38 -0.79
N LYS A 50 -27.78 -12.34 0.36
CA LYS A 50 -28.58 -11.17 0.78
C LYS A 50 -27.72 -9.98 1.21
N LYS A 51 -26.53 -10.24 1.75
CA LYS A 51 -25.58 -9.24 2.25
C LYS A 51 -24.19 -9.83 2.40
N PRO A 52 -23.12 -9.01 2.40
CA PRO A 52 -21.78 -9.46 2.71
C PRO A 52 -21.69 -10.02 4.13
N LYS A 53 -20.96 -11.12 4.30
CA LYS A 53 -20.75 -11.77 5.61
C LYS A 53 -19.36 -11.53 6.18
N LEU A 54 -18.37 -11.42 5.29
CA LEU A 54 -16.94 -11.40 5.67
C LEU A 54 -16.35 -9.99 5.67
N ARG A 55 -16.86 -9.07 4.85
CA ARG A 55 -16.32 -7.72 4.62
C ARG A 55 -15.83 -7.05 5.90
N LYS A 56 -16.70 -6.88 6.89
CA LYS A 56 -16.35 -6.19 8.14
C LYS A 56 -15.18 -6.84 8.89
N LYS A 57 -15.13 -8.18 8.93
CA LYS A 57 -14.04 -8.92 9.57
C LYS A 57 -12.73 -8.76 8.80
N LEU A 58 -12.78 -8.90 7.47
CA LEU A 58 -11.62 -8.78 6.59
C LEU A 58 -11.03 -7.38 6.66
N ALA A 59 -11.88 -6.34 6.54
CA ALA A 59 -11.49 -4.95 6.63
C ALA A 59 -10.79 -4.63 7.95
N LYS A 60 -11.41 -5.01 9.09
CA LYS A 60 -10.83 -4.78 10.41
C LYS A 60 -9.49 -5.49 10.60
N THR A 61 -9.37 -6.73 10.12
CA THR A 61 -8.10 -7.48 10.21
C THR A 61 -7.01 -6.77 9.41
N LEU A 62 -7.27 -6.38 8.16
CA LEU A 62 -6.29 -5.68 7.33
C LEU A 62 -5.97 -4.28 7.87
N ALA A 63 -6.96 -3.54 8.37
CA ALA A 63 -6.73 -2.23 8.99
C ALA A 63 -5.76 -2.33 10.17
N THR A 64 -5.87 -3.38 11.00
CA THR A 64 -5.00 -3.62 12.15
C THR A 64 -3.55 -3.88 11.74
N VAL A 65 -3.32 -4.63 10.65
CA VAL A 65 -1.97 -5.00 10.21
C VAL A 65 -1.38 -4.04 9.17
N ARG A 66 -2.19 -3.14 8.60
CA ARG A 66 -1.78 -2.17 7.57
C ARG A 66 -0.52 -1.36 7.94
N PRO A 67 -0.35 -0.86 9.19
CA PRO A 67 0.86 -0.12 9.55
C PRO A 67 2.16 -0.91 9.33
N GLN A 68 2.14 -2.22 9.37
CA GLN A 68 3.35 -3.03 9.13
C GLN A 68 3.82 -3.00 7.67
N LEU A 69 2.96 -2.59 6.73
CA LEU A 69 3.37 -2.35 5.34
C LEU A 69 4.41 -1.23 5.22
N THR A 70 4.39 -0.26 6.14
CA THR A 70 5.39 0.82 6.15
C THR A 70 6.77 0.29 6.53
N ASN A 71 6.84 -0.60 7.52
CA ASN A 71 8.09 -1.25 7.92
C ASN A 71 8.62 -2.14 6.78
N ALA A 72 7.74 -2.97 6.19
CA ALA A 72 8.09 -3.83 5.06
C ALA A 72 8.62 -3.02 3.85
N GLY A 73 7.96 -1.89 3.55
CA GLY A 73 8.38 -0.98 2.48
C GLY A 73 9.74 -0.32 2.78
N SER A 74 9.94 0.13 4.02
CA SER A 74 11.21 0.77 4.44
C SER A 74 12.38 -0.21 4.42
N ASP A 75 12.19 -1.42 4.94
CA ASP A 75 13.22 -2.46 4.92
C ASP A 75 13.59 -2.84 3.49
N ALA A 76 12.60 -3.01 2.61
CA ALA A 76 12.83 -3.29 1.21
C ALA A 76 13.55 -2.14 0.50
N TYR A 77 13.16 -0.89 0.76
CA TYR A 77 13.79 0.30 0.18
C TYR A 77 15.27 0.41 0.60
N ASN A 78 15.55 0.25 1.89
CA ASN A 78 16.91 0.30 2.45
C ASN A 78 17.80 -0.83 1.91
N ALA A 79 17.21 -1.97 1.58
CA ALA A 79 17.89 -3.10 0.93
C ALA A 79 18.07 -2.91 -0.60
N GLY A 80 17.62 -1.79 -1.17
CA GLY A 80 17.65 -1.55 -2.62
C GLY A 80 16.61 -2.35 -3.40
N ASN A 81 15.69 -3.05 -2.73
CA ASN A 81 14.62 -3.80 -3.37
C ASN A 81 13.40 -2.89 -3.63
N TYR A 82 13.56 -1.97 -4.57
CA TYR A 82 12.55 -0.96 -4.88
C TYR A 82 11.23 -1.56 -5.39
N ALA A 83 11.26 -2.72 -6.02
CA ALA A 83 10.04 -3.40 -6.46
C ALA A 83 9.17 -3.83 -5.27
N ASN A 84 9.77 -4.44 -4.25
CA ASN A 84 9.05 -4.78 -3.03
C ASN A 84 8.68 -3.52 -2.22
N ALA A 85 9.55 -2.50 -2.16
CA ALA A 85 9.23 -1.24 -1.52
C ALA A 85 7.98 -0.60 -2.13
N LEU A 86 7.94 -0.48 -3.46
CA LEU A 86 6.78 0.03 -4.19
C LEU A 86 5.53 -0.80 -3.93
N LYS A 87 5.65 -2.13 -3.91
CA LYS A 87 4.54 -3.03 -3.60
C LYS A 87 3.95 -2.77 -2.21
N PHE A 88 4.78 -2.71 -1.17
CA PHE A 88 4.30 -2.55 0.19
C PHE A 88 3.76 -1.14 0.46
N PHE A 89 4.47 -0.11 0.04
CA PHE A 89 3.98 1.27 0.15
C PHE A 89 2.71 1.48 -0.68
N GLY A 90 2.64 0.90 -1.88
CA GLY A 90 1.46 0.96 -2.74
C GLY A 90 0.23 0.33 -2.08
N LEU A 91 0.36 -0.86 -1.48
CA LEU A 91 -0.74 -1.49 -0.73
C LEU A 91 -1.23 -0.60 0.42
N TYR A 92 -0.32 0.09 1.10
CA TYR A 92 -0.67 1.03 2.16
C TYR A 92 -1.47 2.23 1.62
N VAL A 93 -0.96 2.86 0.55
CA VAL A 93 -1.53 4.09 -0.04
C VAL A 93 -2.85 3.83 -0.75
N ASP A 94 -3.00 2.67 -1.37
CA ASP A 94 -4.20 2.31 -2.14
C ASP A 94 -5.37 1.87 -1.24
N ALA A 95 -5.10 1.45 0.00
CA ALA A 95 -6.11 0.97 0.93
C ALA A 95 -7.29 1.94 1.14
N PRO A 96 -7.11 3.27 1.35
CA PRO A 96 -8.22 4.20 1.53
C PRO A 96 -9.20 4.25 0.34
N GLN A 97 -8.76 3.91 -0.85
CA GLN A 97 -9.58 3.90 -2.08
C GLN A 97 -10.25 2.54 -2.32
N ASN A 98 -9.88 1.51 -1.57
CA ASN A 98 -10.44 0.18 -1.75
C ASN A 98 -11.81 0.09 -1.06
N PRO A 99 -12.88 -0.33 -1.76
CA PRO A 99 -14.23 -0.45 -1.19
C PRO A 99 -14.33 -1.35 0.05
N LEU A 100 -13.38 -2.27 0.23
CA LEU A 100 -13.30 -3.10 1.44
C LEU A 100 -13.21 -2.24 2.71
N PHE A 101 -12.51 -1.11 2.66
CA PHE A 101 -12.28 -0.22 3.80
C PHE A 101 -13.30 0.94 3.90
N ALA A 102 -14.43 0.87 3.17
CA ALA A 102 -15.40 1.97 3.15
C ALA A 102 -15.91 2.38 4.54
N ASP A 103 -15.99 1.43 5.48
CA ASP A 103 -16.45 1.64 6.87
C ASP A 103 -15.29 1.70 7.89
N GLU A 104 -14.02 1.73 7.44
CA GLU A 104 -12.84 1.78 8.32
C GLU A 104 -12.25 3.19 8.36
N ASP A 105 -12.77 4.03 9.27
CA ASP A 105 -12.38 5.43 9.39
C ASP A 105 -10.87 5.63 9.65
N ALA A 106 -10.24 4.73 10.39
CA ALA A 106 -8.80 4.76 10.64
C ALA A 106 -7.96 4.60 9.36
N VAL A 107 -8.49 3.94 8.33
CA VAL A 107 -7.85 3.81 7.02
C VAL A 107 -8.17 5.00 6.14
N LYS A 108 -9.44 5.40 6.08
CA LYS A 108 -9.92 6.49 5.21
C LYS A 108 -9.35 7.85 5.57
N ASN A 109 -9.23 8.13 6.87
CA ASN A 109 -8.79 9.43 7.39
C ASN A 109 -7.32 9.41 7.84
N ASP A 110 -6.54 8.48 7.32
CA ASP A 110 -5.14 8.33 7.68
C ASP A 110 -4.28 9.48 7.14
N THR A 111 -3.74 10.26 8.05
CA THR A 111 -2.89 11.42 7.75
C THR A 111 -1.46 11.06 7.31
N LEU A 112 -1.05 9.80 7.47
CA LEU A 112 0.26 9.31 6.99
C LEU A 112 0.25 8.94 5.51
N THR A 113 -0.92 8.77 4.91
CA THR A 113 -1.04 8.38 3.50
C THR A 113 -0.21 9.25 2.54
N PRO A 114 -0.18 10.60 2.64
CA PRO A 114 0.67 11.40 1.76
C PRO A 114 2.18 11.17 1.96
N LEU A 115 2.62 10.94 3.20
CA LEU A 115 4.02 10.63 3.48
C LEU A 115 4.44 9.29 2.86
N ILE A 116 3.62 8.26 3.05
CA ILE A 116 3.91 6.93 2.48
C ILE A 116 3.83 6.94 0.96
N ALA A 117 2.94 7.74 0.39
CA ALA A 117 2.86 7.96 -1.07
C ALA A 117 4.15 8.60 -1.62
N ASN A 118 4.78 9.50 -0.87
CA ASN A 118 6.10 10.03 -1.20
C ASN A 118 7.14 8.91 -1.33
N TYR A 119 7.20 7.98 -0.37
CA TYR A 119 8.13 6.86 -0.43
C TYR A 119 7.81 5.88 -1.55
N ALA A 120 6.53 5.66 -1.85
CA ALA A 120 6.11 4.87 -3.01
C ALA A 120 6.57 5.51 -4.33
N ALA A 121 6.44 6.85 -4.45
CA ALA A 121 6.90 7.58 -5.62
C ALA A 121 8.42 7.50 -5.80
N LEU A 122 9.19 7.62 -4.72
CA LEU A 122 10.65 7.47 -4.76
C LEU A 122 11.07 6.06 -5.18
N ALA A 123 10.40 5.02 -4.68
CA ALA A 123 10.64 3.64 -5.10
C ALA A 123 10.31 3.44 -6.59
N ALA A 124 9.17 3.97 -7.05
CA ALA A 124 8.77 3.95 -8.45
C ALA A 124 9.76 4.69 -9.36
N ASN A 125 10.27 5.84 -8.92
CA ASN A 125 11.28 6.61 -9.66
C ASN A 125 12.60 5.82 -9.81
N SER A 126 13.02 5.11 -8.76
CA SER A 126 14.19 4.23 -8.79
C SER A 126 14.02 3.07 -9.80
N LEU A 127 12.78 2.63 -10.03
CA LEU A 127 12.42 1.61 -11.03
C LEU A 127 12.19 2.20 -12.44
N LYS A 128 12.17 3.53 -12.57
CA LYS A 128 11.78 4.24 -13.81
C LYS A 128 10.34 3.91 -14.26
N ASP A 129 9.47 3.60 -13.31
CA ASP A 129 8.04 3.37 -13.53
C ASP A 129 7.29 4.70 -13.46
N ASN A 130 7.26 5.42 -14.59
CA ASN A 130 6.63 6.75 -14.68
C ASN A 130 5.13 6.72 -14.33
N ALA A 131 4.41 5.63 -14.63
CA ALA A 131 3.00 5.53 -14.31
C ALA A 131 2.78 5.45 -12.78
N ALA A 132 3.56 4.64 -12.09
CA ALA A 132 3.53 4.56 -10.63
C ALA A 132 4.05 5.86 -9.99
N VAL A 133 5.07 6.52 -10.56
CA VAL A 133 5.53 7.84 -10.10
C VAL A 133 4.39 8.83 -10.12
N ILE A 134 3.72 9.00 -11.25
CA ILE A 134 2.61 9.96 -11.40
C ILE A 134 1.49 9.64 -10.40
N LYS A 135 1.11 8.36 -10.27
CA LYS A 135 0.08 7.92 -9.34
C LYS A 135 0.39 8.33 -7.90
N TYR A 136 1.54 7.93 -7.40
CA TYR A 136 1.86 8.11 -5.98
C TYR A 136 2.37 9.50 -5.65
N ALA A 137 3.13 10.13 -6.53
CA ALA A 137 3.63 11.49 -6.31
C ALA A 137 2.50 12.52 -6.32
N THR A 138 1.41 12.31 -7.07
CA THR A 138 0.23 13.17 -7.03
C THR A 138 -0.42 13.19 -5.64
N ILE A 139 -0.36 12.08 -4.90
CA ILE A 139 -0.82 12.01 -3.50
C ILE A 139 0.27 12.56 -2.56
N GLY A 140 1.51 12.16 -2.77
CA GLY A 140 2.64 12.48 -1.90
C GLY A 140 2.97 13.97 -1.82
N LYS A 141 2.71 14.74 -2.90
CA LYS A 141 2.93 16.20 -2.93
C LYS A 141 2.12 16.96 -1.88
N GLU A 142 1.05 16.39 -1.36
CA GLU A 142 0.22 16.98 -0.32
C GLU A 142 0.85 16.93 1.09
N HIS A 143 1.95 16.19 1.27
CA HIS A 143 2.66 16.16 2.54
C HIS A 143 3.46 17.46 2.76
N LYS A 144 3.22 18.12 3.90
CA LYS A 144 3.72 19.49 4.16
C LYS A 144 5.26 19.61 4.09
N GLU A 145 5.98 18.64 4.66
CA GLU A 145 7.45 18.71 4.77
C GLU A 145 8.16 17.98 3.63
N GLU A 146 7.66 16.82 3.22
CA GLU A 146 8.32 15.93 2.26
C GLU A 146 7.71 15.99 0.84
N GLY A 147 6.61 16.72 0.65
CA GLY A 147 5.90 16.79 -0.62
C GLY A 147 6.74 17.31 -1.80
N TYR A 148 7.77 18.10 -1.52
CA TYR A 148 8.71 18.58 -2.54
C TYR A 148 9.41 17.43 -3.30
N ARG A 149 9.66 16.29 -2.64
CA ARG A 149 10.27 15.12 -3.27
C ARG A 149 9.33 14.51 -4.33
N SER A 150 8.05 14.46 -4.02
CA SER A 150 7.02 14.04 -4.99
C SER A 150 6.93 15.01 -6.17
N LEU A 151 7.01 16.32 -5.93
CA LEU A 151 7.03 17.30 -7.01
C LEU A 151 8.26 17.12 -7.92
N MET A 152 9.44 16.83 -7.37
CA MET A 152 10.64 16.51 -8.14
C MET A 152 10.43 15.25 -9.01
N CYS A 153 9.86 14.19 -8.43
CA CYS A 153 9.55 12.96 -9.18
C CYS A 153 8.56 13.22 -10.31
N LEU A 154 7.52 14.04 -10.08
CA LEU A 154 6.55 14.43 -11.12
C LEU A 154 7.23 15.22 -12.25
N ALA A 155 8.06 16.22 -11.91
CA ALA A 155 8.80 16.99 -12.88
C ALA A 155 9.68 16.09 -13.76
N GLU A 156 10.38 15.13 -13.16
CA GLU A 156 11.21 14.17 -13.89
C GLU A 156 10.37 13.23 -14.78
N ALA A 157 9.24 12.72 -14.28
CA ALA A 157 8.36 11.84 -15.02
C ALA A 157 7.73 12.52 -16.24
N TYR A 158 7.27 13.78 -16.09
CA TYR A 158 6.69 14.56 -17.21
C TYR A 158 7.77 15.09 -18.15
N GLY A 159 8.96 15.43 -17.67
CA GLY A 159 10.05 15.92 -18.51
C GLY A 159 10.71 14.85 -19.39
N LYS A 160 10.56 13.58 -19.04
CA LYS A 160 11.09 12.42 -19.82
C LYS A 160 10.04 11.83 -20.78
N GLY A 161 8.82 12.36 -20.83
CA GLY A 161 7.79 11.91 -21.78
C GLY A 161 8.22 12.17 -23.24
N GLU A 162 7.70 11.41 -24.19
CA GLU A 162 7.95 11.60 -25.64
C GLU A 162 7.57 13.01 -26.13
N THR A 163 6.63 13.65 -25.45
CA THR A 163 6.31 15.06 -25.59
C THR A 163 6.27 15.69 -24.20
N PRO A 164 7.32 16.43 -23.80
CA PRO A 164 7.35 17.11 -22.51
C PRO A 164 6.14 18.07 -22.39
N ASP A 165 5.26 17.79 -21.44
CA ASP A 165 4.08 18.61 -21.20
C ASP A 165 4.41 19.66 -20.13
N SER A 166 4.94 20.82 -20.60
CA SER A 166 5.32 21.92 -19.72
C SER A 166 4.14 22.57 -18.96
N ALA A 167 2.90 22.29 -19.36
CA ALA A 167 1.70 22.79 -18.67
C ALA A 167 1.38 22.06 -17.38
N LYS A 168 2.07 20.92 -17.11
CA LYS A 168 1.90 20.11 -15.90
C LYS A 168 2.99 20.32 -14.85
N TRP A 169 3.89 21.26 -15.10
CA TRP A 169 5.02 21.59 -14.19
C TRP A 169 4.61 22.63 -13.14
#